data_d29c689c0d882aa02e6e1721ff1d8982
#
_entry.id   d29c689c0d882aa02e6e1721ff1d8982
#
_cell.length_a   1.000
_cell.length_b   1.000
_cell.length_c   1.000
_cell.angle_alpha   90.00
_cell.angle_beta   90.00
_cell.angle_gamma   90.00
#
_symmetry.space_group_name_H-M   'P 1'
#
loop_
_entity.id
_entity.type
_entity.pdbx_description
1 polymer ?
#
loop_
_entity_poly.entity_id
_entity_poly.type
_entity_poly.pdbx_seq_one_letter_code
_entity_poly.pdbx_strand_id
1 'polypeptide(L)'
;MEDLRDKYEVVIGLEVHAQLKTKSKIFAPDSTEFGNEQNTQISPITLGMPGVLPVLNKECVNMGILLGLALHCDIPSRCKFDRKQYFYPDLPKGYQISQYDEPICVNGYLDIKGKRIGITRAHLEEDAGKLVHAGADGLAGSSYSLVDLNRAGTPLLEIVSEPDMRSSEEARNYMEELRNIVRYIGVCDGNLEEGSMRCDANISIMPKGSKEFGTRAEIKNVNSFSALQRAIEYEIDRQIEIVEEGGEVVQETRLWDDNSRETRSMRGKEDAHDYRYFPEPDLMPLKISREWVQEIKDKMPELPQAKRERYMSLGLSEYDASVIVEQMGLALFFDKVLELGASPKIAVNFIMGEIAAYLKEEKKEITDTKLTPENLAELIALIEKNTISNNIGKQIIIDMMKDGTKASEIVEKRGLSQISDTDAIKEIAQKIVDAHPNEVQAYKNGKNNLLGFFVGQVMKETKGRANPKAVNEILRDILG
;
A
#
# COMPACT_ATOMS: atom_id res chain seq x y z
N MET A 1 -11.77 5.06 30.97
CA MET A 1 -11.40 4.03 30.00
C MET A 1 -9.87 3.81 29.95
N GLU A 2 -9.03 4.85 29.80
CA GLU A 2 -7.56 4.66 29.79
C GLU A 2 -7.00 3.86 30.98
N ASP A 3 -7.39 4.20 32.22
CA ASP A 3 -6.96 3.46 33.42
C ASP A 3 -7.39 1.98 33.44
N LEU A 4 -8.48 1.65 32.74
CA LEU A 4 -8.97 0.28 32.67
C LEU A 4 -8.22 -0.53 31.61
N ARG A 5 -7.86 0.09 30.50
CA ARG A 5 -7.06 -0.55 29.44
C ARG A 5 -5.71 -1.06 29.96
N ASP A 6 -5.10 -0.34 30.91
CA ASP A 6 -3.83 -0.75 31.51
C ASP A 6 -3.87 -2.08 32.30
N LYS A 7 -5.06 -2.56 32.63
CA LYS A 7 -5.24 -3.87 33.30
C LYS A 7 -5.20 -5.04 32.31
N TYR A 8 -5.43 -4.79 31.03
CA TYR A 8 -5.61 -5.80 30.01
C TYR A 8 -4.52 -5.76 28.94
N GLU A 9 -4.26 -6.91 28.35
CA GLU A 9 -3.49 -7.09 27.14
C GLU A 9 -4.44 -7.47 26.01
N VAL A 10 -4.32 -6.77 24.87
CA VAL A 10 -5.11 -7.04 23.69
C VAL A 10 -4.44 -8.12 22.85
N VAL A 11 -5.21 -9.02 22.28
CA VAL A 11 -4.75 -10.09 21.39
C VAL A 11 -5.54 -10.01 20.10
N ILE A 12 -4.83 -9.80 18.98
CA ILE A 12 -5.43 -9.61 17.67
C ILE A 12 -4.79 -10.57 16.66
N GLY A 13 -5.65 -11.28 15.92
CA GLY A 13 -5.30 -12.03 14.72
C GLY A 13 -6.13 -11.54 13.55
N LEU A 14 -5.57 -11.57 12.35
CA LEU A 14 -6.23 -11.13 11.12
C LEU A 14 -6.36 -12.29 10.13
N GLU A 15 -7.50 -12.37 9.47
CA GLU A 15 -7.77 -13.21 8.31
C GLU A 15 -7.96 -12.31 7.10
N VAL A 16 -7.05 -12.41 6.14
CA VAL A 16 -7.02 -11.52 4.97
C VAL A 16 -7.26 -12.30 3.71
N HIS A 17 -8.29 -11.91 2.96
CA HIS A 17 -8.61 -12.48 1.67
C HIS A 17 -8.10 -11.56 0.55
N ALA A 18 -7.36 -12.09 -0.40
CA ALA A 18 -6.84 -11.38 -1.56
C ALA A 18 -7.27 -12.08 -2.85
N GLN A 19 -8.03 -11.39 -3.70
CA GLN A 19 -8.39 -11.89 -5.03
C GLN A 19 -7.16 -11.87 -5.94
N LEU A 20 -6.88 -13.01 -6.57
CA LEU A 20 -5.73 -13.14 -7.46
C LEU A 20 -6.02 -12.54 -8.84
N LYS A 21 -5.05 -11.80 -9.37
CA LYS A 21 -5.11 -11.14 -10.69
C LYS A 21 -4.89 -12.12 -11.85
N THR A 22 -5.64 -13.21 -11.86
CA THR A 22 -5.63 -14.14 -12.99
C THR A 22 -6.64 -13.71 -14.05
N LYS A 23 -6.46 -14.14 -15.29
CA LYS A 23 -7.39 -13.86 -16.40
C LYS A 23 -8.63 -14.72 -16.36
N SER A 24 -8.55 -15.89 -15.72
CA SER A 24 -9.66 -16.81 -15.56
C SER A 24 -9.83 -17.26 -14.12
N LYS A 25 -10.99 -17.77 -13.79
CA LYS A 25 -11.33 -18.29 -12.47
C LYS A 25 -10.43 -19.46 -12.07
N ILE A 26 -10.48 -19.82 -10.77
CA ILE A 26 -9.59 -20.85 -10.25
C ILE A 26 -9.85 -22.25 -10.82
N PHE A 27 -11.13 -22.59 -11.08
CA PHE A 27 -11.54 -23.92 -11.54
C PHE A 27 -12.36 -23.90 -12.85
N ALA A 28 -12.57 -22.71 -13.44
CA ALA A 28 -13.38 -22.49 -14.63
C ALA A 28 -12.71 -21.50 -15.60
N PRO A 29 -13.02 -21.54 -16.90
CA PRO A 29 -12.40 -20.65 -17.89
C PRO A 29 -12.98 -19.24 -17.91
N ASP A 30 -14.01 -18.96 -17.12
CA ASP A 30 -14.70 -17.66 -17.09
C ASP A 30 -13.74 -16.54 -16.70
N SER A 31 -13.98 -15.33 -17.25
CA SER A 31 -13.18 -14.15 -16.94
C SER A 31 -13.32 -13.73 -15.46
N THR A 32 -12.26 -13.15 -14.92
CA THR A 32 -12.21 -12.53 -13.59
C THR A 32 -12.29 -10.99 -13.66
N GLU A 33 -12.53 -10.42 -14.83
CA GLU A 33 -12.56 -8.98 -15.04
C GLU A 33 -13.68 -8.32 -14.23
N PHE A 34 -13.33 -7.26 -13.51
CA PHE A 34 -14.27 -6.52 -12.66
C PHE A 34 -15.11 -5.53 -13.48
N GLY A 35 -16.37 -5.32 -13.09
CA GLY A 35 -17.23 -4.27 -13.63
C GLY A 35 -18.04 -4.66 -14.88
N ASN A 36 -17.98 -5.91 -15.33
CA ASN A 36 -18.83 -6.39 -16.42
C ASN A 36 -20.30 -6.54 -16.00
N GLU A 37 -21.20 -6.61 -16.98
CA GLU A 37 -22.64 -6.82 -16.75
C GLU A 37 -22.87 -8.05 -15.87
N GLN A 38 -23.83 -7.99 -14.95
CA GLN A 38 -24.10 -9.04 -13.98
C GLN A 38 -24.43 -10.37 -14.67
N ASN A 39 -23.93 -11.47 -14.11
CA ASN A 39 -24.17 -12.84 -14.58
C ASN A 39 -23.76 -13.10 -16.03
N THR A 40 -22.74 -12.38 -16.54
CA THR A 40 -22.18 -12.63 -17.90
C THR A 40 -20.88 -13.42 -17.89
N GLN A 41 -20.22 -13.55 -16.74
CA GLN A 41 -18.95 -14.27 -16.57
C GLN A 41 -19.19 -15.61 -15.84
N ILE A 42 -20.10 -16.39 -16.38
CA ILE A 42 -20.55 -17.66 -15.80
C ILE A 42 -20.61 -18.77 -16.85
N SER A 43 -20.03 -19.92 -16.52
CA SER A 43 -20.12 -21.17 -17.29
C SER A 43 -20.90 -22.22 -16.51
N PRO A 44 -21.25 -23.34 -17.11
CA PRO A 44 -21.83 -24.48 -16.39
C PRO A 44 -20.98 -24.93 -15.21
N ILE A 45 -19.62 -24.78 -15.26
CA ILE A 45 -18.71 -25.12 -14.16
C ILE A 45 -18.92 -24.15 -12.99
N THR A 46 -18.94 -22.85 -13.24
CA THR A 46 -19.18 -21.83 -12.18
C THR A 46 -20.55 -22.02 -11.54
N LEU A 47 -21.57 -22.41 -12.32
CA LEU A 47 -22.92 -22.69 -11.83
C LEU A 47 -23.06 -24.04 -11.12
N GLY A 48 -22.05 -24.90 -11.15
CA GLY A 48 -22.10 -26.21 -10.53
C GLY A 48 -23.13 -27.14 -11.17
N MET A 49 -23.35 -27.06 -12.49
CA MET A 49 -24.31 -27.91 -13.16
C MET A 49 -23.91 -29.39 -13.12
N PRO A 50 -24.87 -30.33 -13.14
CA PRO A 50 -24.56 -31.76 -13.10
C PRO A 50 -23.62 -32.19 -14.23
N GLY A 51 -22.57 -32.94 -13.88
CA GLY A 51 -21.59 -33.47 -14.81
C GLY A 51 -20.41 -32.59 -15.15
N VAL A 52 -20.32 -31.37 -14.56
CA VAL A 52 -19.14 -30.50 -14.71
C VAL A 52 -18.03 -30.93 -13.79
N LEU A 53 -16.77 -30.70 -14.21
CA LEU A 53 -15.58 -30.97 -13.41
C LEU A 53 -14.73 -29.71 -13.28
N PRO A 54 -14.16 -29.43 -12.10
CA PRO A 54 -13.22 -28.32 -11.90
C PRO A 54 -11.89 -28.61 -12.59
N VAL A 55 -11.26 -27.57 -13.16
CA VAL A 55 -9.90 -27.65 -13.71
C VAL A 55 -9.05 -26.56 -13.08
N LEU A 56 -8.05 -26.94 -12.30
CA LEU A 56 -7.20 -26.00 -11.56
C LEU A 56 -6.39 -25.08 -12.48
N ASN A 57 -6.51 -23.79 -12.28
CA ASN A 57 -5.71 -22.78 -12.94
C ASN A 57 -4.29 -22.77 -12.36
N LYS A 58 -3.30 -23.13 -13.19
CA LYS A 58 -1.88 -23.17 -12.78
C LYS A 58 -1.36 -21.81 -12.28
N GLU A 59 -1.86 -20.71 -12.84
CA GLU A 59 -1.41 -19.38 -12.45
C GLU A 59 -1.81 -19.04 -11.00
N CYS A 60 -2.94 -19.52 -10.51
CA CYS A 60 -3.32 -19.39 -9.10
C CYS A 60 -2.30 -20.06 -8.18
N VAL A 61 -1.77 -21.22 -8.58
CA VAL A 61 -0.72 -21.93 -7.83
C VAL A 61 0.59 -21.14 -7.86
N ASN A 62 0.98 -20.62 -9.03
CA ASN A 62 2.17 -19.77 -9.16
C ASN A 62 2.09 -18.55 -8.22
N MET A 63 0.94 -17.88 -8.22
CA MET A 63 0.69 -16.71 -7.36
C MET A 63 0.68 -17.08 -5.88
N GLY A 64 0.11 -18.24 -5.52
CA GLY A 64 0.14 -18.75 -4.14
C GLY A 64 1.56 -19.03 -3.66
N ILE A 65 2.38 -19.69 -4.46
CA ILE A 65 3.80 -19.94 -4.15
C ILE A 65 4.57 -18.62 -4.04
N LEU A 66 4.34 -17.68 -4.96
CA LEU A 66 5.00 -16.38 -4.98
C LEU A 66 4.67 -15.57 -3.70
N LEU A 67 3.39 -15.56 -3.28
CA LEU A 67 2.98 -14.93 -2.04
C LEU A 67 3.62 -15.62 -0.83
N GLY A 68 3.60 -16.95 -0.79
CA GLY A 68 4.23 -17.70 0.30
C GLY A 68 5.72 -17.39 0.44
N LEU A 69 6.45 -17.30 -0.66
CA LEU A 69 7.86 -16.89 -0.65
C LEU A 69 8.05 -15.46 -0.14
N ALA A 70 7.18 -14.54 -0.54
CA ALA A 70 7.22 -13.14 -0.09
C ALA A 70 6.89 -12.97 1.40
N LEU A 71 6.10 -13.89 1.96
CA LEU A 71 5.72 -13.95 3.38
C LEU A 71 6.58 -14.94 4.18
N HIS A 72 7.72 -15.36 3.63
CA HIS A 72 8.66 -16.28 4.28
C HIS A 72 8.03 -17.60 4.75
N CYS A 73 6.98 -18.06 4.06
CA CYS A 73 6.33 -19.32 4.37
C CYS A 73 7.14 -20.53 3.88
N ASP A 74 6.94 -21.64 4.56
CA ASP A 74 7.29 -22.95 4.01
C ASP A 74 6.28 -23.31 2.91
N ILE A 75 6.78 -23.83 1.77
CA ILE A 75 5.97 -24.34 0.68
C ILE A 75 6.03 -25.87 0.72
N PRO A 76 4.97 -26.55 1.20
CA PRO A 76 4.93 -28.03 1.23
C PRO A 76 5.07 -28.62 -0.20
N SER A 77 5.69 -29.80 -0.28
CA SER A 77 5.83 -30.50 -1.57
C SER A 77 4.51 -31.10 -2.08
N ARG A 78 3.48 -31.08 -1.25
CA ARG A 78 2.12 -31.55 -1.53
C ARG A 78 1.11 -30.65 -0.84
N CYS A 79 0.06 -30.32 -1.56
CA CYS A 79 -1.17 -29.71 -0.99
C CYS A 79 -2.39 -30.32 -1.67
N LYS A 80 -3.56 -30.15 -1.09
CA LYS A 80 -4.82 -30.66 -1.64
C LYS A 80 -5.94 -29.65 -1.48
N PHE A 81 -7.00 -29.86 -2.23
CA PHE A 81 -8.26 -29.13 -2.08
C PHE A 81 -9.28 -29.99 -1.34
N ASP A 82 -10.12 -29.32 -0.59
CA ASP A 82 -11.22 -29.87 0.18
C ASP A 82 -12.51 -29.14 -0.16
N ARG A 83 -13.66 -29.78 0.06
CA ARG A 83 -14.97 -29.17 -0.01
C ARG A 83 -15.35 -28.64 1.36
N LYS A 84 -15.61 -27.32 1.44
CA LYS A 84 -16.21 -26.65 2.60
C LYS A 84 -17.71 -26.55 2.37
N GLN A 85 -18.49 -27.34 3.08
CA GLN A 85 -19.93 -27.46 2.86
C GLN A 85 -20.69 -26.36 3.55
N TYR A 86 -21.38 -25.51 2.78
CA TYR A 86 -22.38 -24.58 3.29
C TYR A 86 -23.31 -24.12 2.17
N PHE A 87 -24.55 -23.77 2.53
CA PHE A 87 -25.57 -23.37 1.58
C PHE A 87 -25.81 -21.87 1.68
N TYR A 88 -25.55 -21.18 0.57
CA TYR A 88 -25.84 -19.76 0.45
C TYR A 88 -26.26 -19.42 -0.99
N PRO A 89 -27.14 -18.42 -1.23
CA PRO A 89 -27.65 -18.13 -2.57
C PRO A 89 -26.59 -17.79 -3.61
N ASP A 90 -25.47 -17.21 -3.18
CA ASP A 90 -24.32 -16.84 -4.03
C ASP A 90 -23.25 -17.94 -4.15
N LEU A 91 -23.52 -19.11 -3.59
CA LEU A 91 -22.69 -20.31 -3.71
C LEU A 91 -23.44 -21.43 -4.43
N PRO A 92 -23.50 -21.40 -5.79
CA PRO A 92 -24.43 -22.23 -6.55
C PRO A 92 -24.17 -23.73 -6.44
N LYS A 93 -22.94 -24.16 -6.14
CA LYS A 93 -22.58 -25.57 -5.92
C LYS A 93 -23.03 -26.11 -4.56
N GLY A 94 -23.34 -25.23 -3.57
CA GLY A 94 -23.61 -25.60 -2.20
C GLY A 94 -22.36 -25.95 -1.39
N TYR A 95 -21.16 -25.81 -1.95
CA TYR A 95 -19.87 -25.93 -1.30
C TYR A 95 -18.84 -25.01 -1.95
N GLN A 96 -17.83 -24.65 -1.19
CA GLN A 96 -16.65 -23.92 -1.66
C GLN A 96 -15.48 -24.88 -1.74
N ILE A 97 -14.75 -24.86 -2.87
CA ILE A 97 -13.48 -25.57 -2.96
C ILE A 97 -12.39 -24.68 -2.32
N SER A 98 -11.74 -25.22 -1.30
CA SER A 98 -10.75 -24.54 -0.47
C SER A 98 -9.65 -25.52 -0.08
N GLN A 99 -8.68 -25.08 0.72
CA GLN A 99 -7.67 -25.95 1.31
C GLN A 99 -7.82 -25.93 2.83
N TYR A 100 -7.85 -27.07 3.48
CA TYR A 100 -8.08 -27.18 4.92
C TYR A 100 -6.83 -27.60 5.70
N ASP A 101 -6.46 -28.87 5.66
CA ASP A 101 -5.36 -29.45 6.43
C ASP A 101 -4.03 -29.51 5.68
N GLU A 102 -4.04 -29.43 4.35
CA GLU A 102 -2.84 -29.38 3.52
C GLU A 102 -2.82 -28.12 2.63
N PRO A 103 -2.63 -26.92 3.23
CA PRO A 103 -2.59 -25.66 2.47
C PRO A 103 -1.29 -25.51 1.66
N ILE A 104 -1.29 -24.57 0.73
CA ILE A 104 -0.14 -24.31 -0.13
C ILE A 104 1.02 -23.62 0.61
N CYS A 105 0.75 -22.87 1.68
CA CYS A 105 1.75 -22.15 2.46
C CYS A 105 1.50 -22.30 3.95
N VAL A 106 2.57 -22.51 4.74
CA VAL A 106 2.51 -22.64 6.21
C VAL A 106 3.69 -21.94 6.88
N ASN A 107 3.54 -21.60 8.15
CA ASN A 107 4.64 -21.16 9.03
C ASN A 107 5.41 -19.94 8.52
N GLY A 108 4.71 -18.94 8.00
CA GLY A 108 5.32 -17.72 7.52
C GLY A 108 5.42 -16.63 8.58
N TYR A 109 5.88 -15.46 8.15
CA TYR A 109 5.86 -14.26 8.97
C TYR A 109 5.90 -12.99 8.11
N LEU A 110 5.50 -11.89 8.75
CA LEU A 110 5.62 -10.54 8.20
C LEU A 110 6.22 -9.63 9.29
N ASP A 111 7.30 -8.93 8.95
CA ASP A 111 7.91 -7.96 9.85
C ASP A 111 7.26 -6.59 9.67
N ILE A 112 6.75 -6.00 10.78
CA ILE A 112 6.11 -4.68 10.80
C ILE A 112 6.81 -3.79 11.85
N LYS A 113 7.39 -2.67 11.42
CA LYS A 113 8.05 -1.69 12.32
C LYS A 113 8.89 -2.34 13.43
N GLY A 114 9.69 -3.35 13.09
CA GLY A 114 10.58 -4.04 14.01
C GLY A 114 9.93 -5.14 14.86
N LYS A 115 8.66 -5.45 14.65
CA LYS A 115 7.96 -6.57 15.28
C LYS A 115 7.61 -7.62 14.23
N ARG A 116 7.88 -8.88 14.55
CA ARG A 116 7.49 -10.02 13.72
C ARG A 116 6.10 -10.51 14.09
N ILE A 117 5.23 -10.65 13.08
CA ILE A 117 3.93 -11.25 13.17
C ILE A 117 3.95 -12.58 12.42
N GLY A 118 3.65 -13.67 13.09
CA GLY A 118 3.56 -14.98 12.49
C GLY A 118 2.39 -15.10 11.51
N ILE A 119 2.55 -15.98 10.53
CA ILE A 119 1.50 -16.36 9.59
C ILE A 119 1.34 -17.86 9.72
N THR A 120 0.17 -18.29 10.20
CA THR A 120 -0.15 -19.71 10.37
C THR A 120 -0.16 -20.42 9.02
N ARG A 121 -0.87 -19.83 8.04
CA ARG A 121 -1.01 -20.37 6.69
C ARG A 121 -1.46 -19.29 5.70
N ALA A 122 -1.24 -19.60 4.43
CA ALA A 122 -2.00 -19.02 3.33
C ALA A 122 -2.49 -20.16 2.44
N HIS A 123 -3.76 -20.10 2.05
CA HIS A 123 -4.38 -21.15 1.27
C HIS A 123 -5.23 -20.63 0.13
N LEU A 124 -5.32 -21.45 -0.93
CA LEU A 124 -6.12 -21.17 -2.12
C LEU A 124 -7.57 -21.57 -1.90
N GLU A 125 -8.47 -20.72 -2.35
CA GLU A 125 -9.90 -21.00 -2.39
C GLU A 125 -10.60 -20.23 -3.51
N GLU A 126 -11.88 -20.50 -3.74
CA GLU A 126 -12.73 -19.75 -4.66
C GLU A 126 -13.62 -18.76 -3.91
N ASP A 127 -13.85 -17.56 -4.50
CA ASP A 127 -14.79 -16.58 -3.95
C ASP A 127 -16.24 -17.01 -4.24
N ALA A 128 -17.16 -16.58 -3.38
CA ALA A 128 -18.60 -16.66 -3.60
C ALA A 128 -19.07 -15.55 -4.55
N GLY A 129 -20.29 -15.63 -5.03
CA GLY A 129 -20.95 -14.56 -5.77
C GLY A 129 -21.21 -13.33 -4.89
N LYS A 130 -22.01 -12.39 -5.41
CA LYS A 130 -22.40 -11.18 -4.70
C LYS A 130 -23.91 -11.16 -4.48
N LEU A 131 -24.33 -10.89 -3.25
CA LEU A 131 -25.72 -10.63 -2.92
C LEU A 131 -25.96 -9.12 -2.86
N VAL A 132 -27.02 -8.67 -3.52
CA VAL A 132 -27.51 -7.29 -3.45
C VAL A 132 -28.91 -7.32 -2.84
N HIS A 133 -29.04 -6.83 -1.62
CA HIS A 133 -30.32 -6.79 -0.90
C HIS A 133 -31.14 -5.60 -1.40
N ALA A 134 -32.39 -5.85 -1.79
CA ALA A 134 -33.32 -4.82 -2.24
C ALA A 134 -34.03 -4.19 -1.03
N GLY A 135 -33.92 -2.87 -0.87
CA GLY A 135 -34.56 -2.09 0.21
C GLY A 135 -33.58 -1.14 0.90
N ALA A 136 -34.11 -0.11 1.57
CA ALA A 136 -33.32 0.94 2.20
C ALA A 136 -32.57 0.49 3.46
N ASP A 137 -33.00 -0.59 4.11
CA ASP A 137 -32.52 -1.00 5.44
C ASP A 137 -31.63 -2.27 5.45
N GLY A 138 -31.04 -2.63 4.32
CA GLY A 138 -30.17 -3.81 4.22
C GLY A 138 -30.91 -5.14 4.47
N LEU A 139 -30.25 -6.10 5.14
CA LEU A 139 -30.79 -7.45 5.41
C LEU A 139 -32.13 -7.45 6.17
N ALA A 140 -32.34 -6.52 7.10
CA ALA A 140 -33.54 -6.49 7.96
C ALA A 140 -34.82 -5.97 7.25
N GLY A 141 -34.65 -5.22 6.17
CA GLY A 141 -35.77 -4.61 5.42
C GLY A 141 -36.01 -5.15 4.01
N SER A 142 -35.18 -6.11 3.57
CA SER A 142 -35.22 -6.62 2.20
C SER A 142 -36.29 -7.71 2.02
N SER A 143 -37.15 -7.54 1.03
CA SER A 143 -38.11 -8.58 0.64
C SER A 143 -37.55 -9.61 -0.34
N TYR A 144 -36.44 -9.32 -1.00
CA TYR A 144 -35.73 -10.22 -1.91
C TYR A 144 -34.25 -9.78 -2.06
N SER A 145 -33.44 -10.69 -2.55
CA SER A 145 -32.03 -10.41 -2.89
C SER A 145 -31.78 -10.76 -4.36
N LEU A 146 -30.96 -9.93 -5.00
CA LEU A 146 -30.42 -10.23 -6.33
C LEU A 146 -29.07 -10.93 -6.16
N VAL A 147 -28.82 -11.92 -7.02
CA VAL A 147 -27.57 -12.69 -7.01
C VAL A 147 -26.79 -12.40 -8.28
N ASP A 148 -25.56 -11.92 -8.10
CA ASP A 148 -24.59 -11.77 -9.17
C ASP A 148 -23.48 -12.81 -8.98
N LEU A 149 -23.37 -13.74 -9.93
CA LEU A 149 -22.40 -14.84 -9.90
C LEU A 149 -21.12 -14.55 -10.68
N ASN A 150 -20.90 -13.33 -11.19
CA ASN A 150 -19.68 -12.98 -11.89
C ASN A 150 -18.44 -13.23 -11.00
N ARG A 151 -18.55 -12.93 -9.71
CA ARG A 151 -17.46 -13.16 -8.76
C ARG A 151 -17.30 -14.61 -8.32
N ALA A 152 -18.35 -15.43 -8.40
CA ALA A 152 -18.30 -16.85 -7.99
C ALA A 152 -17.20 -17.59 -8.74
N GLY A 153 -16.31 -18.26 -8.01
CA GLY A 153 -15.15 -18.96 -8.55
C GLY A 153 -13.94 -18.06 -8.86
N THR A 154 -13.97 -16.77 -8.55
CA THR A 154 -12.78 -15.90 -8.58
C THR A 154 -11.74 -16.45 -7.62
N PRO A 155 -10.45 -16.56 -8.03
CA PRO A 155 -9.42 -17.11 -7.17
C PRO A 155 -9.16 -16.20 -5.97
N LEU A 156 -9.10 -16.80 -4.77
CA LEU A 156 -8.72 -16.15 -3.53
C LEU A 156 -7.49 -16.80 -2.90
N LEU A 157 -6.71 -15.99 -2.22
CA LEU A 157 -5.80 -16.44 -1.16
C LEU A 157 -6.32 -15.92 0.17
N GLU A 158 -6.56 -16.82 1.12
CA GLU A 158 -6.80 -16.48 2.52
C GLU A 158 -5.49 -16.60 3.29
N ILE A 159 -5.09 -15.51 3.95
CA ILE A 159 -3.87 -15.37 4.73
C ILE A 159 -4.27 -15.21 6.19
N VAL A 160 -3.87 -16.16 7.03
CA VAL A 160 -4.22 -16.21 8.46
C VAL A 160 -2.99 -15.88 9.28
N SER A 161 -3.03 -14.77 10.03
CA SER A 161 -1.95 -14.43 10.96
C SER A 161 -2.03 -15.20 12.25
N GLU A 162 -0.89 -15.33 12.95
CA GLU A 162 -0.89 -15.66 14.37
C GLU A 162 -1.47 -14.47 15.18
N PRO A 163 -2.02 -14.72 16.39
CA PRO A 163 -2.59 -13.68 17.25
C PRO A 163 -1.50 -12.90 18.00
N ASP A 164 -0.52 -12.39 17.25
CA ASP A 164 0.67 -11.72 17.79
C ASP A 164 0.51 -10.21 17.96
N MET A 165 -0.48 -9.61 17.29
CA MET A 165 -0.71 -8.17 17.36
C MET A 165 -1.35 -7.79 18.69
N ARG A 166 -0.92 -6.62 19.22
CA ARG A 166 -1.29 -6.11 20.55
C ARG A 166 -1.92 -4.72 20.54
N SER A 167 -2.07 -4.13 19.35
CA SER A 167 -2.72 -2.83 19.18
C SER A 167 -3.40 -2.71 17.83
N SER A 168 -4.36 -1.81 17.72
CA SER A 168 -5.02 -1.46 16.46
C SER A 168 -4.03 -0.88 15.43
N GLU A 169 -2.99 -0.18 15.91
CA GLU A 169 -1.92 0.34 15.05
C GLU A 169 -1.09 -0.80 14.44
N GLU A 170 -0.73 -1.82 15.22
CA GLU A 170 -0.04 -3.00 14.69
C GLU A 170 -0.87 -3.73 13.64
N ALA A 171 -2.17 -3.88 13.86
CA ALA A 171 -3.09 -4.50 12.90
C ALA A 171 -3.17 -3.68 11.59
N ARG A 172 -3.24 -2.37 11.70
CA ARG A 172 -3.18 -1.47 10.54
C ARG A 172 -1.85 -1.58 9.79
N ASN A 173 -0.72 -1.53 10.49
CA ASN A 173 0.60 -1.64 9.89
C ASN A 173 0.78 -2.99 9.17
N TYR A 174 0.27 -4.08 9.75
CA TYR A 174 0.26 -5.40 9.14
C TYR A 174 -0.50 -5.40 7.81
N MET A 175 -1.70 -4.83 7.79
CA MET A 175 -2.53 -4.75 6.58
C MET A 175 -1.90 -3.85 5.50
N GLU A 176 -1.32 -2.72 5.88
CA GLU A 176 -0.63 -1.82 4.95
C GLU A 176 0.58 -2.51 4.31
N GLU A 177 1.41 -3.21 5.11
CA GLU A 177 2.57 -3.92 4.59
C GLU A 177 2.17 -5.13 3.72
N LEU A 178 1.18 -5.91 4.15
CA LEU A 178 0.66 -7.03 3.36
C LEU A 178 0.10 -6.54 2.02
N ARG A 179 -0.67 -5.43 2.02
CA ARG A 179 -1.16 -4.81 0.79
C ARG A 179 -0.02 -4.40 -0.13
N ASN A 180 1.03 -3.79 0.40
CA ASN A 180 2.19 -3.42 -0.39
C ASN A 180 2.84 -4.65 -1.03
N ILE A 181 3.05 -5.72 -0.26
CA ILE A 181 3.63 -6.96 -0.77
C ILE A 181 2.80 -7.52 -1.92
N VAL A 182 1.49 -7.73 -1.75
CA VAL A 182 0.64 -8.33 -2.81
C VAL A 182 0.60 -7.49 -4.08
N ARG A 183 0.70 -6.16 -3.96
CA ARG A 183 0.80 -5.24 -5.11
C ARG A 183 2.15 -5.34 -5.80
N TYR A 184 3.25 -5.33 -5.06
CA TYR A 184 4.61 -5.40 -5.61
C TYR A 184 4.90 -6.70 -6.34
N ILE A 185 4.43 -7.82 -5.80
CA ILE A 185 4.56 -9.12 -6.48
C ILE A 185 3.48 -9.34 -7.55
N GLY A 186 2.53 -8.42 -7.69
CA GLY A 186 1.51 -8.41 -8.74
C GLY A 186 0.41 -9.47 -8.60
N VAL A 187 0.24 -10.07 -7.43
CA VAL A 187 -0.78 -11.12 -7.21
C VAL A 187 -2.17 -10.58 -6.92
N CYS A 188 -2.27 -9.37 -6.34
CA CYS A 188 -3.53 -8.69 -6.05
C CYS A 188 -3.36 -7.17 -6.25
N ASP A 189 -4.43 -6.43 -6.53
CA ASP A 189 -4.39 -4.96 -6.62
C ASP A 189 -4.48 -4.27 -5.25
N GLY A 190 -4.90 -5.02 -4.23
CA GLY A 190 -5.00 -4.54 -2.85
C GLY A 190 -6.10 -3.49 -2.64
N ASN A 191 -7.17 -3.52 -3.43
CA ASN A 191 -8.28 -2.58 -3.33
C ASN A 191 -9.33 -3.07 -2.33
N LEU A 192 -9.39 -2.42 -1.15
CA LEU A 192 -10.37 -2.74 -0.11
C LEU A 192 -11.78 -2.24 -0.47
N GLU A 193 -11.90 -1.12 -1.19
CA GLU A 193 -13.18 -0.51 -1.53
C GLU A 193 -13.94 -1.35 -2.56
N GLU A 194 -13.25 -1.92 -3.54
CA GLU A 194 -13.81 -2.84 -4.52
C GLU A 194 -13.94 -4.27 -4.01
N GLY A 195 -13.34 -4.56 -2.84
CA GLY A 195 -13.39 -5.86 -2.18
C GLY A 195 -12.46 -6.91 -2.78
N SER A 196 -11.47 -6.52 -3.59
CA SER A 196 -10.42 -7.43 -4.05
C SER A 196 -9.44 -7.80 -2.92
N MET A 197 -9.41 -6.99 -1.86
CA MET A 197 -8.77 -7.32 -0.59
C MET A 197 -9.75 -7.08 0.55
N ARG A 198 -9.90 -8.04 1.46
CA ARG A 198 -10.82 -7.99 2.61
C ARG A 198 -10.09 -8.44 3.85
N CYS A 199 -10.51 -7.96 5.01
CA CYS A 199 -9.92 -8.31 6.29
C CYS A 199 -11.00 -8.56 7.32
N ASP A 200 -10.91 -9.70 8.01
CA ASP A 200 -11.68 -10.02 9.19
C ASP A 200 -10.72 -9.98 10.40
N ALA A 201 -11.14 -9.31 11.49
CA ALA A 201 -10.31 -9.15 12.68
C ALA A 201 -10.86 -10.00 13.83
N ASN A 202 -10.01 -10.85 14.39
CA ASN A 202 -10.28 -11.63 15.59
C ASN A 202 -9.65 -10.91 16.78
N ILE A 203 -10.46 -10.49 17.76
CA ILE A 203 -10.03 -9.66 18.88
C ILE A 203 -10.46 -10.30 20.20
N SER A 204 -9.53 -10.40 21.15
CA SER A 204 -9.80 -10.73 22.53
C SER A 204 -8.96 -9.85 23.46
N ILE A 205 -9.38 -9.79 24.72
CA ILE A 205 -8.61 -9.19 25.81
C ILE A 205 -8.28 -10.25 26.85
N MET A 206 -7.13 -10.11 27.51
CA MET A 206 -6.75 -10.95 28.65
C MET A 206 -6.16 -10.09 29.75
N PRO A 207 -6.24 -10.49 31.03
CA PRO A 207 -5.57 -9.79 32.12
C PRO A 207 -4.06 -9.67 31.85
N LYS A 208 -3.47 -8.52 32.12
CA LYS A 208 -2.05 -8.27 31.88
C LYS A 208 -1.18 -9.29 32.60
N GLY A 209 -0.30 -9.95 31.85
CA GLY A 209 0.56 -11.03 32.35
C GLY A 209 -0.09 -12.43 32.37
N SER A 210 -1.35 -12.56 31.91
CA SER A 210 -1.96 -13.87 31.66
C SER A 210 -1.26 -14.59 30.51
N LYS A 211 -1.30 -15.92 30.51
CA LYS A 211 -0.88 -16.77 29.40
C LYS A 211 -2.05 -17.39 28.63
N GLU A 212 -3.27 -17.23 29.18
CA GLU A 212 -4.48 -17.75 28.57
C GLU A 212 -5.21 -16.62 27.84
N PHE A 213 -5.49 -16.85 26.56
CA PHE A 213 -6.25 -15.91 25.76
C PHE A 213 -7.70 -15.82 26.23
N GLY A 214 -8.27 -14.62 26.18
CA GLY A 214 -9.69 -14.43 26.41
C GLY A 214 -10.55 -14.91 25.23
N THR A 215 -11.87 -14.85 25.42
CA THR A 215 -12.84 -15.18 24.38
C THR A 215 -12.76 -14.15 23.25
N ARG A 216 -12.61 -14.63 22.00
CA ARG A 216 -12.51 -13.77 20.83
C ARG A 216 -13.87 -13.41 20.24
N ALA A 217 -13.98 -12.20 19.72
CA ALA A 217 -15.01 -11.79 18.77
C ALA A 217 -14.39 -11.56 17.40
N GLU A 218 -15.09 -11.97 16.34
CA GLU A 218 -14.70 -11.77 14.96
C GLU A 218 -15.41 -10.51 14.43
N ILE A 219 -14.68 -9.56 13.84
CA ILE A 219 -15.26 -8.37 13.22
C ILE A 219 -15.13 -8.47 11.71
N LYS A 220 -16.26 -8.30 11.02
CA LYS A 220 -16.39 -8.30 9.56
C LYS A 220 -16.81 -6.94 9.03
N ASN A 221 -16.78 -6.81 7.69
CA ASN A 221 -17.21 -5.60 6.96
C ASN A 221 -16.30 -4.39 7.17
N VAL A 222 -14.99 -4.63 7.19
CA VAL A 222 -13.98 -3.57 7.34
C VAL A 222 -13.44 -3.20 5.96
N ASN A 223 -13.79 -2.00 5.46
CA ASN A 223 -13.56 -1.59 4.07
C ASN A 223 -12.40 -0.59 3.91
N SER A 224 -11.67 -0.29 4.98
CA SER A 224 -10.49 0.59 4.94
C SER A 224 -9.59 0.33 6.15
N PHE A 225 -8.31 0.71 6.04
CA PHE A 225 -7.36 0.61 7.16
C PHE A 225 -7.79 1.46 8.38
N SER A 226 -8.38 2.62 8.13
CA SER A 226 -8.90 3.46 9.20
C SER A 226 -10.16 2.89 9.84
N ALA A 227 -11.01 2.21 9.07
CA ALA A 227 -12.17 1.49 9.61
C ALA A 227 -11.70 0.29 10.44
N LEU A 228 -10.69 -0.47 9.99
CA LEU A 228 -10.08 -1.55 10.77
C LEU A 228 -9.61 -1.06 12.14
N GLN A 229 -8.85 0.02 12.17
CA GLN A 229 -8.34 0.58 13.42
C GLN A 229 -9.48 0.99 14.36
N ARG A 230 -10.49 1.72 13.85
CA ARG A 230 -11.66 2.14 14.66
C ARG A 230 -12.47 0.94 15.16
N ALA A 231 -12.70 -0.05 14.33
CA ALA A 231 -13.44 -1.25 14.69
C ALA A 231 -12.75 -2.04 15.80
N ILE A 232 -11.43 -2.18 15.73
CA ILE A 232 -10.61 -2.82 16.77
C ILE A 232 -10.68 -2.03 18.08
N GLU A 233 -10.49 -0.69 18.04
CA GLU A 233 -10.57 0.14 19.24
C GLU A 233 -11.93 0.05 19.92
N TYR A 234 -13.03 0.12 19.14
CA TYR A 234 -14.38 -0.05 19.66
C TYR A 234 -14.56 -1.42 20.33
N GLU A 235 -14.10 -2.49 19.71
CA GLU A 235 -14.25 -3.83 20.24
C GLU A 235 -13.45 -4.06 21.52
N ILE A 236 -12.25 -3.47 21.62
CA ILE A 236 -11.44 -3.49 22.84
C ILE A 236 -12.21 -2.85 23.99
N ASP A 237 -12.72 -1.63 23.77
CA ASP A 237 -13.48 -0.91 24.79
C ASP A 237 -14.73 -1.68 25.22
N ARG A 238 -15.48 -2.23 24.26
CA ARG A 238 -16.67 -3.04 24.51
C ARG A 238 -16.36 -4.29 25.38
N GLN A 239 -15.27 -5.00 25.05
CA GLN A 239 -14.91 -6.20 25.81
C GLN A 239 -14.46 -5.85 27.23
N ILE A 240 -13.69 -4.77 27.42
CA ILE A 240 -13.29 -4.28 28.73
C ILE A 240 -14.51 -3.91 29.57
N GLU A 241 -15.46 -3.17 29.00
CA GLU A 241 -16.69 -2.75 29.68
C GLU A 241 -17.49 -3.95 30.17
N ILE A 242 -17.70 -4.97 29.32
CA ILE A 242 -18.39 -6.22 29.69
C ILE A 242 -17.70 -6.90 30.89
N VAL A 243 -16.39 -7.04 30.84
CA VAL A 243 -15.64 -7.75 31.89
C VAL A 243 -15.60 -6.96 33.20
N GLU A 244 -15.43 -5.65 33.16
CA GLU A 244 -15.42 -4.78 34.35
C GLU A 244 -16.81 -4.69 35.00
N GLU A 245 -17.90 -4.87 34.23
CA GLU A 245 -19.27 -5.00 34.74
C GLU A 245 -19.60 -6.41 35.30
N GLY A 246 -18.64 -7.33 35.25
CA GLY A 246 -18.79 -8.73 35.75
C GLY A 246 -19.49 -9.64 34.76
N GLY A 247 -19.60 -9.27 33.49
CA GLY A 247 -20.10 -10.10 32.40
C GLY A 247 -19.01 -10.98 31.78
N GLU A 248 -19.40 -11.76 30.78
CA GLU A 248 -18.51 -12.63 30.02
C GLU A 248 -18.59 -12.23 28.51
N VAL A 249 -17.43 -12.14 27.85
CA VAL A 249 -17.37 -11.96 26.42
C VAL A 249 -17.83 -13.26 25.73
N VAL A 250 -18.76 -13.14 24.80
CA VAL A 250 -19.27 -14.28 24.03
C VAL A 250 -18.54 -14.38 22.71
N GLN A 251 -18.20 -15.61 22.29
CA GLN A 251 -17.63 -15.84 20.95
C GLN A 251 -18.72 -15.65 19.90
N GLU A 252 -18.59 -14.59 19.12
CA GLU A 252 -19.57 -14.20 18.10
C GLU A 252 -18.90 -13.53 16.89
N THR A 253 -19.60 -13.49 15.77
CA THR A 253 -19.26 -12.64 14.61
C THR A 253 -20.07 -11.33 14.71
N ARG A 254 -19.37 -10.22 14.54
CA ARG A 254 -19.92 -8.86 14.62
C ARG A 254 -19.65 -8.11 13.33
N LEU A 255 -20.62 -7.30 12.90
CA LEU A 255 -20.52 -6.45 11.72
C LEU A 255 -20.13 -5.03 12.14
N TRP A 256 -19.07 -4.48 11.56
CA TRP A 256 -18.72 -3.07 11.70
C TRP A 256 -19.65 -2.19 10.85
N ASP A 257 -20.22 -1.17 11.46
CA ASP A 257 -20.98 -0.11 10.79
C ASP A 257 -20.18 1.21 10.91
N ASP A 258 -19.61 1.65 9.79
CA ASP A 258 -18.76 2.83 9.76
C ASP A 258 -19.54 4.15 9.98
N ASN A 259 -20.85 4.15 9.73
CA ASN A 259 -21.71 5.32 9.94
C ASN A 259 -22.03 5.53 11.43
N SER A 260 -22.45 4.48 12.14
CA SER A 260 -22.71 4.54 13.58
C SER A 260 -21.42 4.43 14.41
N ARG A 261 -20.32 3.95 13.81
CA ARG A 261 -19.04 3.63 14.48
C ARG A 261 -19.19 2.61 15.61
N GLU A 262 -19.98 1.59 15.37
CA GLU A 262 -20.27 0.52 16.32
C GLU A 262 -20.19 -0.85 15.63
N THR A 263 -20.03 -1.90 16.44
CA THR A 263 -20.21 -3.27 15.97
C THR A 263 -21.58 -3.80 16.39
N ARG A 264 -22.22 -4.59 15.51
CA ARG A 264 -23.50 -5.27 15.81
C ARG A 264 -23.34 -6.77 15.70
N SER A 265 -23.88 -7.53 16.65
CA SER A 265 -23.88 -8.99 16.59
C SER A 265 -24.62 -9.46 15.33
N MET A 266 -23.98 -10.35 14.58
CA MET A 266 -24.60 -10.99 13.41
C MET A 266 -25.06 -12.41 13.73
N ARG A 267 -24.26 -13.17 14.52
CA ARG A 267 -24.45 -14.57 14.76
C ARG A 267 -23.81 -15.00 16.07
N GLY A 268 -24.52 -15.74 16.87
CA GLY A 268 -24.04 -16.35 18.09
C GLY A 268 -23.32 -17.69 17.87
N LYS A 269 -22.71 -18.21 18.91
CA LYS A 269 -21.98 -19.49 18.92
C LYS A 269 -22.84 -20.70 18.53
N GLU A 270 -24.15 -20.63 18.75
CA GLU A 270 -25.10 -21.69 18.42
C GLU A 270 -25.28 -21.93 16.93
N ASP A 271 -24.91 -20.94 16.10
CA ASP A 271 -24.99 -20.99 14.65
C ASP A 271 -23.67 -21.33 13.95
N ALA A 272 -22.64 -21.79 14.70
CA ALA A 272 -21.38 -22.20 14.11
C ALA A 272 -21.60 -23.38 13.15
N HIS A 273 -21.35 -23.17 11.86
CA HIS A 273 -21.48 -24.21 10.85
C HIS A 273 -20.41 -25.28 11.03
N ASP A 274 -20.83 -26.54 11.15
CA ASP A 274 -19.98 -27.66 10.85
C ASP A 274 -19.85 -27.76 9.32
N TYR A 275 -18.71 -27.32 8.78
CA TYR A 275 -18.46 -27.32 7.34
C TYR A 275 -18.22 -28.72 6.76
N ARG A 276 -18.11 -29.77 7.55
CA ARG A 276 -17.97 -31.15 7.12
C ARG A 276 -16.97 -31.30 5.99
N TYR A 277 -15.77 -30.79 6.21
CA TYR A 277 -14.70 -30.86 5.21
C TYR A 277 -14.42 -32.30 4.79
N PHE A 278 -14.24 -32.51 3.48
CA PHE A 278 -13.67 -33.71 2.93
C PHE A 278 -12.88 -33.40 1.66
N PRO A 279 -11.90 -34.25 1.25
CA PRO A 279 -11.10 -34.01 0.07
C PRO A 279 -11.96 -33.83 -1.20
N GLU A 280 -11.62 -32.84 -2.02
CA GLU A 280 -12.29 -32.64 -3.32
C GLU A 280 -11.99 -33.82 -4.26
N PRO A 281 -12.99 -34.65 -4.61
CA PRO A 281 -12.74 -35.89 -5.32
C PRO A 281 -12.33 -35.66 -6.79
N ASP A 282 -12.67 -34.51 -7.37
CA ASP A 282 -12.44 -34.19 -8.77
C ASP A 282 -11.10 -33.48 -9.00
N LEU A 283 -10.35 -33.17 -7.93
CA LEU A 283 -9.02 -32.57 -7.98
C LEU A 283 -7.97 -33.50 -7.35
N MET A 284 -6.99 -33.90 -8.13
CA MET A 284 -5.86 -34.65 -7.61
C MET A 284 -5.01 -33.77 -6.69
N PRO A 285 -4.45 -34.32 -5.58
CA PRO A 285 -3.48 -33.61 -4.78
C PRO A 285 -2.35 -33.02 -5.64
N LEU A 286 -2.03 -31.76 -5.40
CA LEU A 286 -1.02 -31.04 -6.16
C LEU A 286 0.37 -31.37 -5.59
N LYS A 287 1.28 -31.75 -6.48
CA LYS A 287 2.70 -31.94 -6.17
C LYS A 287 3.48 -30.70 -6.59
N ILE A 288 4.16 -30.07 -5.63
CA ILE A 288 4.97 -28.87 -5.86
C ILE A 288 6.45 -29.26 -5.75
N SER A 289 7.16 -29.25 -6.88
CA SER A 289 8.59 -29.58 -6.89
C SER A 289 9.43 -28.40 -6.39
N ARG A 290 10.62 -28.70 -5.89
CA ARG A 290 11.57 -27.64 -5.45
C ARG A 290 12.06 -26.79 -6.62
N GLU A 291 12.18 -27.37 -7.80
CA GLU A 291 12.53 -26.69 -9.04
C GLU A 291 11.46 -25.66 -9.41
N TRP A 292 10.17 -26.02 -9.32
CA TRP A 292 9.07 -25.09 -9.58
C TRP A 292 9.08 -23.91 -8.60
N VAL A 293 9.28 -24.18 -7.31
CA VAL A 293 9.42 -23.12 -6.29
C VAL A 293 10.60 -22.21 -6.61
N GLN A 294 11.74 -22.79 -7.04
CA GLN A 294 12.94 -22.02 -7.38
C GLN A 294 12.73 -21.15 -8.62
N GLU A 295 12.07 -21.68 -9.67
CA GLU A 295 11.72 -20.89 -10.86
C GLU A 295 10.86 -19.67 -10.55
N ILE A 296 9.95 -19.79 -9.59
CA ILE A 296 9.12 -18.66 -9.13
C ILE A 296 9.96 -17.68 -8.31
N LYS A 297 10.80 -18.18 -7.41
CA LYS A 297 11.69 -17.39 -6.59
C LYS A 297 12.65 -16.53 -7.42
N ASP A 298 13.21 -17.10 -8.47
CA ASP A 298 14.16 -16.42 -9.37
C ASP A 298 13.50 -15.26 -10.15
N LYS A 299 12.19 -15.27 -10.28
CA LYS A 299 11.40 -14.22 -10.94
C LYS A 299 10.74 -13.25 -9.97
N MET A 300 10.92 -13.46 -8.65
CA MET A 300 10.30 -12.60 -7.64
C MET A 300 10.89 -11.19 -7.72
N PRO A 301 10.03 -10.15 -7.80
CA PRO A 301 10.52 -8.78 -7.79
C PRO A 301 11.08 -8.40 -6.41
N GLU A 302 11.83 -7.31 -6.34
CA GLU A 302 12.29 -6.74 -5.08
C GLU A 302 11.10 -6.36 -4.20
N LEU A 303 11.09 -6.88 -2.98
CA LEU A 303 10.01 -6.64 -2.01
C LEU A 303 10.09 -5.23 -1.40
N PRO A 304 8.96 -4.69 -0.88
CA PRO A 304 8.92 -3.34 -0.30
C PRO A 304 9.98 -3.09 0.77
N GLN A 305 10.21 -4.03 1.68
CA GLN A 305 11.20 -3.88 2.74
C GLN A 305 12.63 -3.80 2.17
N ALA A 306 13.02 -4.71 1.28
CA ALA A 306 14.34 -4.67 0.64
C ALA A 306 14.55 -3.37 -0.13
N LYS A 307 13.51 -2.86 -0.79
CA LYS A 307 13.52 -1.59 -1.51
C LYS A 307 13.71 -0.40 -0.55
N ARG A 308 13.04 -0.37 0.60
CA ARG A 308 13.27 0.65 1.65
C ARG A 308 14.73 0.63 2.13
N GLU A 309 15.24 -0.54 2.46
CA GLU A 309 16.63 -0.71 2.90
C GLU A 309 17.62 -0.24 1.84
N ARG A 310 17.38 -0.55 0.57
CA ARG A 310 18.20 -0.08 -0.56
C ARG A 310 18.15 1.45 -0.68
N TYR A 311 16.99 2.08 -0.59
CA TYR A 311 16.87 3.54 -0.63
C TYR A 311 17.59 4.21 0.56
N MET A 312 17.47 3.66 1.76
CA MET A 312 18.20 4.14 2.93
C MET A 312 19.71 4.02 2.73
N SER A 313 20.20 2.95 2.11
CA SER A 313 21.62 2.79 1.77
C SER A 313 22.14 3.83 0.77
N LEU A 314 21.25 4.40 -0.04
CA LEU A 314 21.54 5.52 -0.96
C LEU A 314 21.48 6.90 -0.28
N GLY A 315 21.22 6.93 1.04
CA GLY A 315 21.23 8.13 1.86
C GLY A 315 19.86 8.80 2.03
N LEU A 316 18.76 8.14 1.69
CA LEU A 316 17.41 8.61 2.02
C LEU A 316 17.12 8.41 3.52
N SER A 317 16.26 9.27 4.09
CA SER A 317 15.70 9.02 5.41
C SER A 317 14.75 7.83 5.37
N GLU A 318 14.53 7.15 6.50
CA GLU A 318 13.54 6.08 6.63
C GLU A 318 12.13 6.56 6.22
N TYR A 319 11.80 7.80 6.60
CA TYR A 319 10.52 8.43 6.24
C TYR A 319 10.38 8.58 4.72
N ASP A 320 11.37 9.17 4.04
CA ASP A 320 11.31 9.38 2.59
C ASP A 320 11.27 8.03 1.83
N ALA A 321 12.08 7.07 2.26
CA ALA A 321 12.08 5.73 1.68
C ALA A 321 10.72 5.06 1.82
N SER A 322 10.08 5.15 3.00
CA SER A 322 8.76 4.58 3.26
C SER A 322 7.67 5.22 2.40
N VAL A 323 7.61 6.55 2.36
CA VAL A 323 6.61 7.28 1.55
C VAL A 323 6.72 6.94 0.06
N ILE A 324 7.94 6.82 -0.47
CA ILE A 324 8.15 6.44 -1.88
C ILE A 324 7.70 5.00 -2.12
N VAL A 325 8.08 4.07 -1.23
CA VAL A 325 7.75 2.63 -1.39
C VAL A 325 6.26 2.35 -1.23
N GLU A 326 5.54 3.06 -0.38
CA GLU A 326 4.07 2.93 -0.24
C GLU A 326 3.33 3.21 -1.55
N GLN A 327 3.89 4.03 -2.43
CA GLN A 327 3.35 4.36 -3.74
C GLN A 327 4.13 3.62 -4.83
N MET A 328 3.72 2.40 -5.17
CA MET A 328 4.43 1.53 -6.13
C MET A 328 4.80 2.25 -7.44
N GLY A 329 3.87 3.03 -8.02
CA GLY A 329 4.14 3.80 -9.24
C GLY A 329 5.28 4.81 -9.06
N LEU A 330 5.32 5.48 -7.91
CA LEU A 330 6.37 6.43 -7.55
C LEU A 330 7.72 5.73 -7.31
N ALA A 331 7.70 4.57 -6.65
CA ALA A 331 8.92 3.78 -6.42
C ALA A 331 9.53 3.28 -7.74
N LEU A 332 8.72 2.79 -8.66
CA LEU A 332 9.17 2.38 -10.00
C LEU A 332 9.70 3.57 -10.81
N PHE A 333 9.03 4.71 -10.71
CA PHE A 333 9.49 5.96 -11.33
C PHE A 333 10.85 6.40 -10.76
N PHE A 334 11.00 6.38 -9.45
CA PHE A 334 12.25 6.74 -8.77
C PHE A 334 13.41 5.80 -9.15
N ASP A 335 13.16 4.48 -9.18
CA ASP A 335 14.15 3.50 -9.63
C ASP A 335 14.67 3.82 -11.04
N LYS A 336 13.77 4.16 -11.96
CA LYS A 336 14.15 4.56 -13.33
C LYS A 336 14.99 5.84 -13.37
N VAL A 337 14.66 6.82 -12.55
CA VAL A 337 15.43 8.05 -12.40
C VAL A 337 16.86 7.76 -11.92
N LEU A 338 17.00 6.83 -10.95
CA LEU A 338 18.30 6.38 -10.44
C LEU A 338 19.11 5.58 -11.48
N GLU A 339 18.45 4.68 -12.22
CA GLU A 339 19.07 3.92 -13.32
C GLU A 339 19.66 4.85 -14.40
N LEU A 340 19.06 6.03 -14.61
CA LEU A 340 19.55 7.07 -15.53
C LEU A 340 20.71 7.89 -14.95
N GLY A 341 21.18 7.57 -13.74
CA GLY A 341 22.37 8.17 -13.12
C GLY A 341 22.10 9.47 -12.36
N ALA A 342 20.84 9.82 -12.08
CA ALA A 342 20.51 11.00 -11.30
C ALA A 342 20.88 10.86 -9.83
N SER A 343 21.29 11.97 -9.18
CA SER A 343 21.58 12.00 -7.74
C SER A 343 20.35 11.63 -6.91
N PRO A 344 20.41 10.58 -6.04
CA PRO A 344 19.31 10.17 -5.20
C PRO A 344 18.79 11.32 -4.32
N LYS A 345 19.70 12.11 -3.75
CA LYS A 345 19.37 13.23 -2.87
C LYS A 345 18.61 14.34 -3.57
N ILE A 346 18.98 14.67 -4.82
CA ILE A 346 18.27 15.71 -5.58
C ILE A 346 16.91 15.17 -6.05
N ALA A 347 16.89 13.92 -6.54
CA ALA A 347 15.66 13.28 -6.99
C ALA A 347 14.62 13.19 -5.87
N VAL A 348 15.00 12.74 -4.65
CA VAL A 348 14.08 12.66 -3.51
C VAL A 348 13.55 14.03 -3.10
N ASN A 349 14.38 15.09 -3.16
CA ASN A 349 13.93 16.44 -2.83
C ASN A 349 12.82 16.92 -3.79
N PHE A 350 12.92 16.62 -5.09
CA PHE A 350 11.86 16.93 -6.04
C PHE A 350 10.60 16.07 -5.79
N ILE A 351 10.78 14.80 -5.53
CA ILE A 351 9.69 13.85 -5.29
C ILE A 351 8.90 14.24 -4.03
N MET A 352 9.59 14.47 -2.92
CA MET A 352 8.97 14.81 -1.64
C MET A 352 8.50 16.27 -1.55
N GLY A 353 9.00 17.12 -2.43
CA GLY A 353 8.63 18.54 -2.53
C GLY A 353 7.57 18.80 -3.59
N GLU A 354 8.02 19.33 -4.71
CA GLU A 354 7.16 19.87 -5.77
C GLU A 354 6.27 18.80 -6.42
N ILE A 355 6.81 17.59 -6.63
CA ILE A 355 6.04 16.49 -7.25
C ILE A 355 4.91 16.05 -6.30
N ALA A 356 5.22 15.74 -5.03
CA ALA A 356 4.22 15.33 -4.06
C ALA A 356 3.12 16.40 -3.85
N ALA A 357 3.50 17.69 -3.81
CA ALA A 357 2.56 18.80 -3.69
C ALA A 357 1.59 18.84 -4.88
N TYR A 358 2.11 18.73 -6.10
CA TYR A 358 1.31 18.72 -7.33
C TYR A 358 0.37 17.50 -7.39
N LEU A 359 0.88 16.30 -7.09
CA LEU A 359 0.07 15.08 -7.11
C LEU A 359 -1.09 15.15 -6.10
N LYS A 360 -0.84 15.70 -4.91
CA LYS A 360 -1.86 15.89 -3.88
C LYS A 360 -2.92 16.91 -4.29
N GLU A 361 -2.51 18.06 -4.85
CA GLU A 361 -3.42 19.11 -5.31
C GLU A 361 -4.32 18.64 -6.44
N GLU A 362 -3.74 17.96 -7.44
CA GLU A 362 -4.46 17.46 -8.61
C GLU A 362 -5.19 16.12 -8.35
N LYS A 363 -4.98 15.49 -7.21
CA LYS A 363 -5.48 14.14 -6.85
C LYS A 363 -5.11 13.09 -7.90
N LYS A 364 -3.83 13.09 -8.30
CA LYS A 364 -3.26 12.22 -9.34
C LYS A 364 -2.15 11.35 -8.76
N GLU A 365 -1.88 10.23 -9.42
CA GLU A 365 -0.65 9.48 -9.25
C GLU A 365 0.44 9.98 -10.22
N ILE A 366 1.71 9.61 -9.99
CA ILE A 366 2.82 10.01 -10.87
C ILE A 366 2.61 9.51 -12.31
N THR A 367 2.00 8.35 -12.47
CA THR A 367 1.65 7.73 -13.75
C THR A 367 0.61 8.50 -14.56
N ASP A 368 -0.18 9.36 -13.90
CA ASP A 368 -1.19 10.20 -14.56
C ASP A 368 -0.61 11.52 -15.07
N THR A 369 0.64 11.78 -14.74
CA THR A 369 1.35 12.98 -15.20
C THR A 369 2.09 12.73 -16.52
N LYS A 370 2.50 13.80 -17.18
CA LYS A 370 3.34 13.69 -18.39
C LYS A 370 4.85 13.72 -18.07
N LEU A 371 5.22 13.81 -16.80
CA LEU A 371 6.61 13.74 -16.38
C LEU A 371 7.13 12.31 -16.57
N THR A 372 8.21 12.17 -17.32
CA THR A 372 8.89 10.88 -17.47
C THR A 372 10.15 10.82 -16.58
N PRO A 373 10.63 9.62 -16.21
CA PRO A 373 11.89 9.48 -15.51
C PRO A 373 13.07 10.13 -16.22
N GLU A 374 13.10 10.06 -17.56
CA GLU A 374 14.13 10.67 -18.40
C GLU A 374 14.13 12.19 -18.26
N ASN A 375 12.94 12.81 -18.27
CA ASN A 375 12.81 14.25 -18.13
C ASN A 375 13.25 14.73 -16.75
N LEU A 376 12.93 13.99 -15.67
CA LEU A 376 13.40 14.33 -14.33
C LEU A 376 14.92 14.14 -14.21
N ALA A 377 15.46 13.06 -14.76
CA ALA A 377 16.91 12.81 -14.74
C ALA A 377 17.66 13.92 -15.53
N GLU A 378 17.14 14.37 -16.67
CA GLU A 378 17.67 15.51 -17.42
C GLU A 378 17.66 16.79 -16.58
N LEU A 379 16.54 17.10 -15.91
CA LEU A 379 16.44 18.25 -15.02
C LEU A 379 17.52 18.22 -13.93
N ILE A 380 17.69 17.07 -13.29
CA ILE A 380 18.69 16.87 -12.25
C ILE A 380 20.10 17.06 -12.82
N ALA A 381 20.39 16.51 -13.98
CA ALA A 381 21.69 16.68 -14.64
C ALA A 381 22.00 18.15 -14.97
N LEU A 382 21.01 18.95 -15.36
CA LEU A 382 21.18 20.38 -15.58
C LEU A 382 21.51 21.14 -14.28
N ILE A 383 20.93 20.71 -13.17
CA ILE A 383 21.22 21.28 -11.84
C ILE A 383 22.65 20.89 -11.39
N GLU A 384 23.02 19.62 -11.53
CA GLU A 384 24.36 19.12 -11.15
C GLU A 384 25.48 19.79 -11.95
N LYS A 385 25.22 20.06 -13.23
CA LYS A 385 26.14 20.80 -14.11
C LYS A 385 26.12 22.31 -13.86
N ASN A 386 25.35 22.80 -12.89
CA ASN A 386 25.12 24.23 -12.63
C ASN A 386 24.62 25.00 -13.86
N THR A 387 23.96 24.33 -14.80
CA THR A 387 23.30 25.01 -15.95
C THR A 387 22.09 25.80 -15.48
N ILE A 388 21.38 25.30 -14.50
CA ILE A 388 20.26 25.96 -13.78
C ILE A 388 20.40 25.82 -12.28
N SER A 389 19.79 26.72 -11.52
CA SER A 389 19.69 26.57 -10.06
C SER A 389 18.54 25.64 -9.65
N ASN A 390 18.62 25.10 -8.42
CA ASN A 390 17.52 24.32 -7.82
C ASN A 390 16.17 25.08 -7.85
N ASN A 391 16.20 26.39 -7.61
CA ASN A 391 14.98 27.22 -7.62
C ASN A 391 14.35 27.29 -9.02
N ILE A 392 15.17 27.36 -10.07
CA ILE A 392 14.69 27.30 -11.45
C ILE A 392 14.10 25.90 -11.72
N GLY A 393 14.78 24.84 -11.29
CA GLY A 393 14.28 23.47 -11.40
C GLY A 393 12.89 23.31 -10.78
N LYS A 394 12.68 23.85 -9.58
CA LYS A 394 11.38 23.86 -8.87
C LYS A 394 10.28 24.61 -9.63
N GLN A 395 10.63 25.66 -10.35
CA GLN A 395 9.66 26.42 -11.15
C GLN A 395 9.22 25.66 -12.41
N ILE A 396 10.15 24.99 -13.08
CA ILE A 396 9.84 24.35 -14.37
C ILE A 396 9.28 22.94 -14.24
N ILE A 397 9.50 22.25 -13.10
CA ILE A 397 9.01 20.88 -12.91
C ILE A 397 7.49 20.77 -13.03
N ILE A 398 6.75 21.78 -12.61
CA ILE A 398 5.29 21.80 -12.67
C ILE A 398 4.82 21.85 -14.15
N ASP A 399 5.50 22.62 -14.99
CA ASP A 399 5.20 22.65 -16.43
C ASP A 399 5.53 21.29 -17.07
N MET A 400 6.66 20.70 -16.70
CA MET A 400 7.04 19.37 -17.17
C MET A 400 6.00 18.29 -16.80
N MET A 401 5.39 18.37 -15.60
CA MET A 401 4.33 17.46 -15.18
C MET A 401 3.03 17.64 -15.97
N LYS A 402 2.73 18.87 -16.40
CA LYS A 402 1.50 19.22 -17.14
C LYS A 402 1.57 18.85 -18.61
N ASP A 403 2.67 19.19 -19.28
CA ASP A 403 2.77 19.08 -20.73
C ASP A 403 3.83 18.10 -21.25
N GLY A 404 4.74 17.64 -20.38
CA GLY A 404 5.80 16.69 -20.72
C GLY A 404 7.00 17.32 -21.41
N THR A 405 7.09 18.66 -21.48
CA THR A 405 8.20 19.37 -22.12
C THR A 405 9.51 19.09 -21.39
N LYS A 406 10.59 18.90 -22.13
CA LYS A 406 11.92 18.65 -21.56
C LYS A 406 12.47 19.87 -20.83
N ALA A 407 13.27 19.63 -19.79
CA ALA A 407 13.89 20.70 -19.01
C ALA A 407 14.79 21.61 -19.90
N SER A 408 15.60 21.03 -20.77
CA SER A 408 16.46 21.77 -21.71
C SER A 408 15.68 22.73 -22.62
N GLU A 409 14.55 22.27 -23.15
CA GLU A 409 13.69 23.07 -24.01
C GLU A 409 13.09 24.28 -23.28
N ILE A 410 12.62 24.07 -22.04
CA ILE A 410 12.07 25.14 -21.19
C ILE A 410 13.16 26.16 -20.86
N VAL A 411 14.35 25.69 -20.50
CA VAL A 411 15.51 26.51 -20.14
C VAL A 411 15.94 27.37 -21.32
N GLU A 412 16.04 26.79 -22.50
CA GLU A 412 16.42 27.51 -23.74
C GLU A 412 15.34 28.54 -24.11
N LYS A 413 14.08 28.12 -24.19
CA LYS A 413 12.97 28.98 -24.59
C LYS A 413 12.75 30.20 -23.69
N ARG A 414 12.98 30.02 -22.37
CA ARG A 414 12.81 31.10 -21.37
C ARG A 414 14.12 31.80 -21.00
N GLY A 415 15.24 31.40 -21.56
CA GLY A 415 16.56 31.99 -21.25
C GLY A 415 16.94 31.85 -19.78
N LEU A 416 16.69 30.66 -19.17
CA LEU A 416 16.88 30.42 -17.74
C LEU A 416 18.27 29.89 -17.38
N SER A 417 19.16 29.76 -18.33
CA SER A 417 20.54 29.31 -18.06
C SER A 417 21.22 30.19 -17.02
N GLN A 418 21.96 29.55 -16.12
CA GLN A 418 22.67 30.26 -15.05
C GLN A 418 23.75 31.19 -15.64
N ILE A 419 23.83 32.39 -15.10
CA ILE A 419 24.89 33.34 -15.45
C ILE A 419 26.14 32.86 -14.69
N SER A 420 27.09 32.31 -15.46
CA SER A 420 28.40 31.86 -14.94
C SER A 420 29.51 32.90 -15.21
N ASP A 421 29.21 33.94 -15.93
CA ASP A 421 30.13 35.03 -16.17
C ASP A 421 30.34 35.87 -14.91
N THR A 422 31.51 35.68 -14.29
CA THR A 422 31.89 36.34 -13.05
C THR A 422 31.92 37.87 -13.18
N ASP A 423 32.30 38.38 -14.35
CA ASP A 423 32.36 39.81 -14.61
C ASP A 423 30.98 40.43 -14.72
N ALA A 424 30.03 39.73 -15.36
CA ALA A 424 28.66 40.18 -15.45
C ALA A 424 27.99 40.19 -14.06
N ILE A 425 28.25 39.18 -13.22
CA ILE A 425 27.73 39.11 -11.80
C ILE A 425 28.34 40.25 -10.98
N LYS A 426 29.64 40.52 -11.17
CA LYS A 426 30.37 41.57 -10.46
C LYS A 426 29.83 42.97 -10.82
N GLU A 427 29.54 43.21 -12.09
CA GLU A 427 28.93 44.50 -12.56
C GLU A 427 27.55 44.70 -11.90
N ILE A 428 26.70 43.67 -11.86
CA ILE A 428 25.37 43.75 -11.23
C ILE A 428 25.51 43.95 -9.71
N ALA A 429 26.41 43.20 -9.05
CA ALA A 429 26.68 43.34 -7.64
C ALA A 429 27.17 44.75 -7.26
N GLN A 430 28.09 45.32 -8.06
CA GLN A 430 28.59 46.67 -7.86
C GLN A 430 27.48 47.71 -7.97
N LYS A 431 26.62 47.64 -9.00
CA LYS A 431 25.46 48.52 -9.15
C LYS A 431 24.51 48.47 -7.95
N ILE A 432 24.30 47.26 -7.38
CA ILE A 432 23.45 47.11 -6.22
C ILE A 432 24.10 47.67 -4.94
N VAL A 433 25.40 47.48 -4.78
CA VAL A 433 26.16 48.05 -3.65
C VAL A 433 26.15 49.58 -3.74
N ASP A 434 26.37 50.13 -4.91
CA ASP A 434 26.37 51.59 -5.13
C ASP A 434 24.97 52.24 -4.89
N ALA A 435 23.90 51.49 -5.14
CA ALA A 435 22.52 51.92 -4.93
C ALA A 435 22.08 51.91 -3.46
N HIS A 436 22.84 51.27 -2.55
CA HIS A 436 22.47 51.05 -1.14
C HIS A 436 23.57 51.51 -0.16
N PRO A 437 24.01 52.78 -0.18
CA PRO A 437 25.16 53.26 0.59
C PRO A 437 24.95 53.16 2.10
N ASN A 438 23.73 53.29 2.60
CA ASN A 438 23.41 53.18 4.04
C ASN A 438 23.60 51.75 4.55
N GLU A 439 23.16 50.74 3.80
CA GLU A 439 23.30 49.33 4.09
C GLU A 439 24.78 48.90 4.02
N VAL A 440 25.54 49.42 3.06
CA VAL A 440 27.00 49.22 2.97
C VAL A 440 27.69 49.76 4.23
N GLN A 441 27.38 50.98 4.67
CA GLN A 441 27.97 51.53 5.86
C GLN A 441 27.60 50.74 7.11
N ALA A 442 26.34 50.26 7.20
CA ALA A 442 25.89 49.42 8.30
C ALA A 442 26.59 48.04 8.31
N TYR A 443 26.84 47.47 7.14
CA TYR A 443 27.62 46.23 7.00
C TYR A 443 29.06 46.42 7.49
N LYS A 444 29.74 47.50 7.04
CA LYS A 444 31.11 47.85 7.49
C LYS A 444 31.19 48.15 9.00
N ASN A 445 30.09 48.56 9.61
CA ASN A 445 29.95 48.78 11.06
C ASN A 445 29.60 47.48 11.84
N GLY A 446 29.72 46.30 11.22
CA GLY A 446 29.58 44.99 11.87
C GLY A 446 28.21 44.32 11.75
N LYS A 447 27.23 44.86 10.99
CA LYS A 447 25.96 44.21 10.72
C LYS A 447 26.09 43.16 9.60
N ASN A 448 26.76 42.05 9.87
CA ASN A 448 27.06 40.99 8.90
C ASN A 448 25.84 40.31 8.25
N ASN A 449 24.67 40.39 8.89
CA ASN A 449 23.40 39.88 8.33
C ASN A 449 22.94 40.62 7.08
N LEU A 450 23.45 41.80 6.79
CA LEU A 450 23.18 42.57 5.57
C LEU A 450 23.80 41.95 4.32
N LEU A 451 24.76 41.06 4.43
CA LEU A 451 25.24 40.28 3.27
C LEU A 451 24.09 39.52 2.61
N GLY A 452 23.19 38.92 3.40
CA GLY A 452 21.99 38.25 2.90
C GLY A 452 21.03 39.17 2.15
N PHE A 453 20.93 40.44 2.55
CA PHE A 453 20.16 41.45 1.84
C PHE A 453 20.75 41.70 0.45
N PHE A 454 22.08 41.93 0.34
CA PHE A 454 22.73 42.17 -0.96
C PHE A 454 22.64 40.94 -1.89
N VAL A 455 22.85 39.74 -1.34
CA VAL A 455 22.65 38.49 -2.09
C VAL A 455 21.22 38.40 -2.62
N GLY A 456 20.23 38.72 -1.79
CA GLY A 456 18.81 38.74 -2.20
C GLY A 456 18.54 39.75 -3.36
N GLN A 457 19.15 40.94 -3.34
CA GLN A 457 18.99 41.93 -4.38
C GLN A 457 19.65 41.48 -5.71
N VAL A 458 20.87 40.92 -5.65
CA VAL A 458 21.54 40.35 -6.85
C VAL A 458 20.74 39.21 -7.43
N MET A 459 20.23 38.32 -6.58
CA MET A 459 19.38 37.20 -7.02
C MET A 459 18.08 37.69 -7.66
N LYS A 460 17.46 38.74 -7.12
CA LYS A 460 16.26 39.36 -7.70
C LYS A 460 16.53 39.97 -9.07
N GLU A 461 17.60 40.74 -9.19
CA GLU A 461 18.00 41.43 -10.46
C GLU A 461 18.35 40.41 -11.54
N THR A 462 19.02 39.32 -11.16
CA THR A 462 19.37 38.24 -12.08
C THR A 462 18.22 37.24 -12.32
N LYS A 463 17.03 37.47 -11.72
CA LYS A 463 15.86 36.58 -11.79
C LYS A 463 16.21 35.12 -11.34
N GLY A 464 17.06 35.00 -10.31
CA GLY A 464 17.50 33.69 -9.78
C GLY A 464 18.54 32.96 -10.63
N ARG A 465 19.09 33.62 -11.70
CA ARG A 465 20.05 32.99 -12.61
C ARG A 465 21.51 33.11 -12.18
N ALA A 466 21.88 34.00 -11.27
CA ALA A 466 23.24 34.06 -10.75
C ALA A 466 23.52 32.87 -9.80
N ASN A 467 24.77 32.36 -9.81
CA ASN A 467 25.20 31.37 -8.86
C ASN A 467 25.29 31.98 -7.44
N PRO A 468 24.49 31.53 -6.45
CA PRO A 468 24.50 32.14 -5.12
C PRO A 468 25.88 32.09 -4.43
N LYS A 469 26.67 31.07 -4.72
CA LYS A 469 28.03 30.93 -4.16
C LYS A 469 28.99 31.97 -4.72
N ALA A 470 28.98 32.14 -6.07
CA ALA A 470 29.73 33.16 -6.72
C ALA A 470 29.28 34.59 -6.31
N VAL A 471 27.98 34.82 -6.18
CA VAL A 471 27.43 36.09 -5.67
C VAL A 471 27.93 36.41 -4.29
N ASN A 472 27.93 35.41 -3.33
CA ASN A 472 28.44 35.62 -2.01
C ASN A 472 29.95 35.95 -1.98
N GLU A 473 30.76 35.26 -2.78
CA GLU A 473 32.19 35.51 -2.90
C GLU A 473 32.45 36.93 -3.46
N ILE A 474 31.79 37.28 -4.56
CA ILE A 474 31.91 38.61 -5.17
C ILE A 474 31.47 39.73 -4.24
N LEU A 475 30.34 39.57 -3.54
CA LEU A 475 29.86 40.56 -2.59
C LEU A 475 30.78 40.76 -1.40
N ARG A 476 31.42 39.69 -0.90
CA ARG A 476 32.42 39.78 0.17
C ARG A 476 33.64 40.56 -0.31
N ASP A 477 34.09 40.36 -1.55
CA ASP A 477 35.20 41.08 -2.11
C ASP A 477 34.89 42.57 -2.34
N ILE A 478 33.64 42.91 -2.72
CA ILE A 478 33.20 44.30 -2.95
C ILE A 478 32.95 45.04 -1.62
N LEU A 479 32.37 44.37 -0.63
CA LEU A 479 31.99 45.01 0.63
C LEU A 479 33.17 45.10 1.64
N GLY A 480 34.21 44.27 1.48
CA GLY A 480 35.41 44.26 2.32
C GLY A 480 35.28 43.35 3.50
#